data_201aefb251b5428b43f6d65f3002920d
#
_entry.id   201aefb251b5428b43f6d65f3002920d
#
_cell.length_a   1.000
_cell.length_b   1.000
_cell.length_c   1.000
_cell.angle_alpha   90.00
_cell.angle_beta   90.00
_cell.angle_gamma   90.00
#
_symmetry.space_group_name_H-M   'P 1'
#
loop_
_entity.id
_entity.type
_entity.pdbx_description
1 polymer ?
#
loop_
_entity_poly.entity_id
_entity_poly.type
_entity_poly.pdbx_seq_one_letter_code
_entity_poly.pdbx_strand_id
1 'polypeptide(L)'
;MKRIFFLIIFVVAAAAAHAQDSAPQTTPPRIDSPNELDKLKGSCVDFSKFFDCAEELFTGQPLHIAVGSIAPQNGFGAGLAYLGHKTTDNWRTSWNADAVGSINGSWRAGAYLKLVHTPNQPIGVGFGTPPKLNANLTELPEHSVINIYAQAISLNKLTYFGLGPSSTEAGRAFYGMRETILGISAVKPTYQRLHVSLYGEINGRFVDIRPSLNQPSPTIGALYTESTAPGLTNQPAFLQLGEGIRMRPVFFDDFLRLNYDLAYKQFFAPGNSTFSFQRLTADLSHQFALYKKTTRWLLPRDVNGPDDCSLAPTSSHPECPRITRDREGSIGLRFFLAASMTPGGNVVPFYFQPTLGGSDIDGNQSLSSYQDFRFRAPNVMLFRQSFEHSIGKLPLGFTFMVDEGKVALNRGDLGSNPWLHSFSTGLTLRAGGFPQVFLLFSWGGNEGTHTIVNVNNSLLGGSARPSLF
;
A
#
# COMPACT_ATOMS: atom_id res chain seq x y z
N MET A 1 15.32 -25.25 4.81
CA MET A 1 14.29 -24.47 4.10
C MET A 1 12.86 -24.76 4.58
N LYS A 2 12.39 -25.99 4.76
CA LYS A 2 11.00 -26.29 5.22
C LYS A 2 10.63 -25.71 6.60
N ARG A 3 11.57 -25.66 7.56
CA ARG A 3 11.29 -25.17 8.93
C ARG A 3 11.20 -23.64 9.02
N ILE A 4 11.89 -22.91 8.15
CA ILE A 4 11.83 -21.43 8.09
C ILE A 4 10.51 -20.97 7.47
N PHE A 5 9.98 -21.72 6.50
CA PHE A 5 8.70 -21.41 5.87
C PHE A 5 7.52 -21.53 6.86
N PHE A 6 7.56 -22.54 7.74
CA PHE A 6 6.55 -22.69 8.80
C PHE A 6 6.61 -21.57 9.85
N LEU A 7 7.82 -21.10 10.18
CA LEU A 7 7.98 -20.02 11.16
C LEU A 7 7.42 -18.67 10.63
N ILE A 8 7.65 -18.38 9.35
CA ILE A 8 7.12 -17.14 8.71
C ILE A 8 5.60 -17.19 8.63
N ILE A 9 4.99 -18.32 8.31
CA ILE A 9 3.53 -18.49 8.29
C ILE A 9 2.94 -18.31 9.70
N PHE A 10 3.63 -18.82 10.74
CA PHE A 10 3.14 -18.72 12.11
C PHE A 10 3.21 -17.29 12.67
N VAL A 11 4.27 -16.53 12.37
CA VAL A 11 4.41 -15.12 12.76
C VAL A 11 3.37 -14.24 12.05
N VAL A 12 3.10 -14.47 10.78
CA VAL A 12 2.08 -13.75 10.03
C VAL A 12 0.66 -14.09 10.54
N ALA A 13 0.42 -15.35 10.91
CA ALA A 13 -0.89 -15.77 11.46
C ALA A 13 -1.13 -15.20 12.87
N ALA A 14 -0.11 -15.10 13.71
CA ALA A 14 -0.21 -14.52 15.06
C ALA A 14 -0.48 -13.00 14.99
N ALA A 15 0.20 -12.28 14.12
CA ALA A 15 -0.05 -10.85 13.90
C ALA A 15 -1.46 -10.55 13.37
N ALA A 16 -2.02 -11.45 12.53
CA ALA A 16 -3.37 -11.31 12.01
C ALA A 16 -4.47 -11.60 13.05
N ALA A 17 -4.19 -12.45 14.05
CA ALA A 17 -5.16 -12.80 15.08
C ALA A 17 -5.38 -11.67 16.11
N HIS A 18 -4.36 -10.87 16.39
CA HIS A 18 -4.44 -9.76 17.36
C HIS A 18 -4.93 -8.43 16.77
N ALA A 19 -5.00 -8.29 15.45
CA ALA A 19 -5.58 -7.11 14.81
C ALA A 19 -7.12 -7.00 14.97
N GLN A 20 -7.78 -8.01 15.54
CA GLN A 20 -9.25 -8.06 15.68
C GLN A 20 -9.79 -7.57 17.04
N ASP A 21 -8.95 -7.38 18.06
CA ASP A 21 -9.45 -7.08 19.42
C ASP A 21 -9.25 -5.64 19.88
N SER A 22 -8.97 -4.70 19.01
CA SER A 22 -9.02 -3.28 19.38
C SER A 22 -10.45 -2.73 19.22
N ALA A 23 -11.36 -3.17 20.06
CA ALA A 23 -12.53 -2.35 20.37
C ALA A 23 -12.04 -0.98 20.84
N PRO A 24 -12.66 0.14 20.44
CA PRO A 24 -12.23 1.46 20.87
C PRO A 24 -12.37 1.56 22.40
N GLN A 25 -11.26 1.44 23.10
CA GLN A 25 -11.21 1.77 24.51
C GLN A 25 -11.49 3.27 24.64
N THR A 26 -12.61 3.60 25.24
CA THR A 26 -13.05 4.96 25.58
C THR A 26 -12.28 5.55 26.78
N THR A 27 -11.02 5.22 26.94
CA THR A 27 -10.13 5.88 27.90
C THR A 27 -9.43 7.04 27.17
N PRO A 28 -9.43 8.26 27.75
CA PRO A 28 -8.67 9.36 27.19
C PRO A 28 -7.21 8.93 27.06
N PRO A 29 -6.52 9.27 25.96
CA PRO A 29 -5.15 8.86 25.76
C PRO A 29 -4.29 9.41 26.90
N ARG A 30 -3.85 8.51 27.75
CA ARG A 30 -2.82 8.81 28.74
C ARG A 30 -1.57 9.18 27.97
N ILE A 31 -0.91 10.25 28.33
CA ILE A 31 0.43 10.56 27.88
C ILE A 31 1.26 9.35 28.29
N ASP A 32 1.67 8.55 27.29
CA ASP A 32 2.47 7.37 27.54
C ASP A 32 3.78 7.82 28.16
N SER A 33 3.94 7.44 29.43
CA SER A 33 5.06 7.84 30.26
C SER A 33 6.26 6.91 29.98
N PRO A 34 7.50 7.29 30.34
CA PRO A 34 8.75 6.57 30.02
C PRO A 34 8.87 5.13 30.57
N ASN A 35 7.83 4.56 31.15
CA ASN A 35 7.82 3.22 31.72
C ASN A 35 7.71 2.06 30.72
N GLU A 36 7.62 2.33 29.42
CA GLU A 36 7.54 1.24 28.41
C GLU A 36 8.89 0.53 28.21
N LEU A 37 10.00 1.24 28.39
CA LEU A 37 11.32 0.60 28.42
C LEU A 37 11.46 -0.39 29.61
N ASP A 38 10.75 -0.17 30.71
CA ASP A 38 10.73 -1.06 31.84
C ASP A 38 9.82 -2.28 31.60
N LYS A 39 8.77 -2.15 30.79
CA LYS A 39 7.95 -3.28 30.33
C LYS A 39 8.76 -4.19 29.42
N LEU A 40 9.51 -3.63 28.46
CA LEU A 40 10.44 -4.39 27.60
C LEU A 40 11.46 -5.17 28.42
N LYS A 41 12.05 -4.57 29.46
CA LYS A 41 12.97 -5.27 30.37
C LYS A 41 12.28 -6.40 31.13
N GLY A 42 11.01 -6.23 31.51
CA GLY A 42 10.24 -7.26 32.23
C GLY A 42 9.79 -8.44 31.37
N SER A 43 9.48 -8.19 30.09
CA SER A 43 8.96 -9.21 29.17
C SER A 43 10.05 -9.99 28.45
N CYS A 44 11.25 -9.40 28.25
CA CYS A 44 12.32 -10.00 27.44
C CYS A 44 13.44 -10.66 28.24
N VAL A 45 13.37 -10.69 29.57
CA VAL A 45 14.39 -11.32 30.44
C VAL A 45 14.17 -12.84 30.63
N ASP A 46 12.94 -13.30 30.47
CA ASP A 46 12.59 -14.71 30.71
C ASP A 46 12.21 -15.44 29.41
N PHE A 47 12.92 -16.51 29.09
CA PHE A 47 12.68 -17.30 27.86
C PHE A 47 11.28 -17.93 27.83
N SER A 48 10.63 -18.12 28.98
CA SER A 48 9.24 -18.56 29.06
C SER A 48 8.22 -17.55 28.51
N LYS A 49 8.62 -16.28 28.44
CA LYS A 49 7.82 -15.17 27.90
C LYS A 49 8.28 -14.71 26.51
N PHE A 50 8.94 -15.60 25.76
CA PHE A 50 9.47 -15.29 24.43
C PHE A 50 8.40 -14.75 23.47
N PHE A 51 7.18 -15.29 23.51
CA PHE A 51 6.07 -14.81 22.68
C PHE A 51 5.59 -13.44 23.09
N ASP A 52 5.51 -13.15 24.38
CA ASP A 52 5.13 -11.83 24.92
C ASP A 52 6.20 -10.78 24.57
N CYS A 53 7.48 -11.17 24.67
CA CYS A 53 8.59 -10.33 24.23
C CYS A 53 8.58 -10.06 22.72
N ALA A 54 8.29 -11.08 21.89
CA ALA A 54 8.17 -10.94 20.47
C ALA A 54 6.99 -10.02 20.10
N GLU A 55 5.84 -10.21 20.76
CA GLU A 55 4.67 -9.35 20.55
C GLU A 55 4.99 -7.88 20.88
N GLU A 56 5.59 -7.62 22.04
CA GLU A 56 6.00 -6.27 22.46
C GLU A 56 7.01 -5.64 21.50
N LEU A 57 8.00 -6.42 21.00
CA LEU A 57 9.00 -5.94 20.04
C LEU A 57 8.42 -5.62 18.66
N PHE A 58 7.34 -6.28 18.23
CA PHE A 58 6.70 -6.04 16.95
C PHE A 58 5.53 -5.07 17.00
N THR A 59 4.88 -4.92 18.12
CA THR A 59 3.68 -4.10 18.31
C THR A 59 3.87 -2.99 19.31
N GLY A 60 4.89 -3.10 20.18
CA GLY A 60 5.20 -2.12 21.23
C GLY A 60 5.51 -0.74 20.65
N GLN A 61 4.92 0.28 21.22
CA GLN A 61 5.23 1.68 20.98
C GLN A 61 6.00 2.22 22.20
N PRO A 62 6.98 3.08 21.98
CA PRO A 62 7.34 3.81 20.77
C PRO A 62 8.35 3.10 19.85
N LEU A 63 9.17 2.18 20.38
CA LEU A 63 10.22 1.50 19.60
C LEU A 63 9.80 0.08 19.26
N HIS A 64 9.87 -0.28 17.98
CA HIS A 64 9.54 -1.62 17.52
C HIS A 64 10.43 -2.07 16.35
N ILE A 65 10.45 -3.37 16.10
CA ILE A 65 11.17 -3.94 14.97
C ILE A 65 10.33 -3.71 13.70
N ALA A 66 10.94 -3.06 12.72
CA ALA A 66 10.36 -2.91 11.39
C ALA A 66 10.84 -4.03 10.47
N VAL A 67 9.91 -4.75 9.86
CA VAL A 67 10.24 -5.81 8.89
C VAL A 67 9.41 -5.64 7.63
N GLY A 68 9.96 -6.00 6.47
CA GLY A 68 9.23 -5.96 5.21
C GLY A 68 10.12 -5.91 3.99
N SER A 69 9.53 -5.91 2.81
CA SER A 69 10.27 -5.67 1.57
C SER A 69 10.67 -4.21 1.46
N ILE A 70 11.93 -3.94 1.08
CA ILE A 70 12.39 -2.57 0.81
C ILE A 70 11.86 -2.11 -0.55
N ALA A 71 12.07 -2.93 -1.57
CA ALA A 71 11.54 -2.82 -2.92
C ALA A 71 11.67 -4.18 -3.61
N PRO A 72 10.96 -4.42 -4.73
CA PRO A 72 11.14 -5.62 -5.52
C PRO A 72 12.60 -5.86 -5.89
N GLN A 73 13.04 -7.10 -5.91
CA GLN A 73 14.41 -7.57 -6.16
C GLN A 73 15.45 -7.16 -5.09
N ASN A 74 15.09 -6.33 -4.11
CA ASN A 74 16.02 -5.86 -3.07
C ASN A 74 15.88 -6.61 -1.74
N GLY A 75 15.06 -7.67 -1.73
CA GLY A 75 14.96 -8.62 -0.64
C GLY A 75 14.15 -8.13 0.55
N PHE A 76 14.06 -9.01 1.52
CA PHE A 76 13.42 -8.74 2.79
C PHE A 76 14.39 -7.95 3.69
N GLY A 77 13.90 -6.87 4.26
CA GLY A 77 14.65 -6.01 5.17
C GLY A 77 14.14 -6.11 6.59
N ALA A 78 15.03 -5.90 7.52
CA ALA A 78 14.74 -5.75 8.93
C ALA A 78 15.43 -4.50 9.48
N GLY A 79 14.87 -3.90 10.52
CA GLY A 79 15.40 -2.70 11.12
C GLY A 79 14.59 -2.26 12.32
N LEU A 80 14.70 -1.00 12.65
CA LEU A 80 14.01 -0.39 13.79
C LEU A 80 13.11 0.74 13.32
N ALA A 81 11.99 0.91 13.98
CA ALA A 81 11.12 2.05 13.84
C ALA A 81 10.77 2.63 15.21
N TYR A 82 10.71 3.94 15.27
CA TYR A 82 10.24 4.70 16.43
C TYR A 82 8.96 5.43 16.07
N LEU A 83 7.89 5.16 16.79
CA LEU A 83 6.58 5.76 16.56
C LEU A 83 6.13 6.48 17.83
N GLY A 84 5.74 7.73 17.70
CA GLY A 84 5.14 8.49 18.77
C GLY A 84 3.94 9.29 18.32
N HIS A 85 3.07 9.65 19.23
CA HIS A 85 1.93 10.51 18.92
C HIS A 85 1.57 11.40 20.10
N LYS A 86 0.94 12.53 19.78
CA LYS A 86 0.34 13.45 20.75
C LYS A 86 -0.99 13.92 20.20
N THR A 87 -2.02 13.84 21.02
CA THR A 87 -3.36 14.32 20.67
C THR A 87 -3.67 15.57 21.47
N THR A 88 -4.12 16.60 20.80
CA THR A 88 -4.70 17.82 21.35
C THR A 88 -6.16 17.89 20.95
N ASP A 89 -6.89 18.91 21.41
CA ASP A 89 -8.32 19.05 21.13
C ASP A 89 -8.69 19.02 19.65
N ASN A 90 -7.85 19.59 18.78
CA ASN A 90 -8.14 19.73 17.36
C ASN A 90 -7.17 18.97 16.44
N TRP A 91 -6.05 18.47 16.97
CA TRP A 91 -5.01 17.84 16.18
C TRP A 91 -4.45 16.60 16.83
N ARG A 92 -4.30 15.56 16.04
CA ARG A 92 -3.45 14.41 16.37
C ARG A 92 -2.17 14.50 15.57
N THR A 93 -1.07 14.67 16.26
CA THR A 93 0.28 14.68 15.69
C THR A 93 0.90 13.31 15.92
N SER A 94 1.38 12.67 14.86
CA SER A 94 2.16 11.44 14.96
C SER A 94 3.48 11.61 14.22
N TRP A 95 4.55 11.09 14.79
CA TRP A 95 5.87 11.07 14.19
C TRP A 95 6.37 9.65 14.14
N ASN A 96 7.03 9.33 13.04
CA ASN A 96 7.64 8.03 12.81
C ASN A 96 9.03 8.26 12.24
N ALA A 97 10.00 7.50 12.72
CA ALA A 97 11.32 7.41 12.13
C ALA A 97 11.68 5.94 11.97
N ASP A 98 12.07 5.52 10.79
CA ASP A 98 12.44 4.14 10.52
C ASP A 98 13.81 4.05 9.82
N ALA A 99 14.50 2.94 10.07
CA ALA A 99 15.71 2.56 9.34
C ALA A 99 15.69 1.04 9.16
N VAL A 100 15.66 0.60 7.92
CA VAL A 100 15.55 -0.82 7.53
C VAL A 100 16.62 -1.15 6.50
N GLY A 101 17.30 -2.26 6.68
CA GLY A 101 18.33 -2.77 5.77
C GLY A 101 18.06 -4.21 5.38
N SER A 102 18.46 -4.61 4.18
CA SER A 102 18.41 -5.99 3.69
C SER A 102 19.78 -6.62 3.59
N ILE A 103 19.83 -7.95 3.54
CA ILE A 103 21.08 -8.72 3.45
C ILE A 103 21.85 -8.47 2.15
N ASN A 104 21.19 -7.94 1.10
CA ASN A 104 21.86 -7.57 -0.15
C ASN A 104 22.44 -6.13 -0.11
N GLY A 105 22.42 -5.47 1.05
CA GLY A 105 22.95 -4.13 1.27
C GLY A 105 22.02 -3.00 0.83
N SER A 106 20.79 -3.29 0.40
CA SER A 106 19.79 -2.26 0.17
C SER A 106 19.24 -1.76 1.50
N TRP A 107 18.93 -0.47 1.58
CA TRP A 107 18.43 0.12 2.81
C TRP A 107 17.47 1.27 2.53
N ARG A 108 16.65 1.57 3.51
CA ARG A 108 15.77 2.74 3.56
C ARG A 108 15.82 3.33 4.96
N ALA A 109 15.85 4.65 5.04
CA ALA A 109 15.68 5.39 6.29
C ALA A 109 14.75 6.58 6.03
N GLY A 110 13.90 6.91 7.00
CA GLY A 110 12.98 8.03 6.86
C GLY A 110 12.50 8.57 8.19
N ALA A 111 12.06 9.81 8.15
CA ALA A 111 11.37 10.51 9.23
C ALA A 111 10.09 11.15 8.67
N TYR A 112 8.97 10.93 9.36
CA TYR A 112 7.65 11.31 8.89
C TYR A 112 6.89 11.95 10.04
N LEU A 113 6.35 13.13 9.81
CA LEU A 113 5.44 13.84 10.71
C LEU A 113 4.07 13.91 10.05
N LYS A 114 3.07 13.34 10.70
CA LYS A 114 1.68 13.34 10.24
C LYS A 114 0.82 14.13 11.21
N LEU A 115 0.17 15.16 10.70
CA LEU A 115 -0.79 15.99 11.40
C LEU A 115 -2.18 15.65 10.87
N VAL A 116 -3.07 15.17 11.73
CA VAL A 116 -4.46 14.86 11.40
C VAL A 116 -5.35 15.84 12.16
N HIS A 117 -6.16 16.60 11.44
CA HIS A 117 -7.14 17.48 12.04
C HIS A 117 -8.33 16.68 12.55
N THR A 118 -8.49 16.62 13.87
CA THR A 118 -9.59 15.95 14.58
C THR A 118 -10.41 17.04 15.28
N PRO A 119 -11.45 17.58 14.63
CA PRO A 119 -12.27 18.61 15.28
C PRO A 119 -12.90 18.02 16.56
N ASN A 120 -12.96 18.82 17.60
CA ASN A 120 -13.63 18.47 18.84
C ASN A 120 -15.03 17.95 18.54
N GLN A 121 -15.22 16.65 18.65
CA GLN A 121 -16.54 16.15 18.91
C GLN A 121 -16.80 16.50 20.39
N PRO A 122 -17.88 17.24 20.72
CA PRO A 122 -18.24 17.43 22.09
C PRO A 122 -18.42 16.04 22.67
N ILE A 123 -17.49 15.64 23.53
CA ILE A 123 -17.68 14.48 24.39
C ILE A 123 -18.83 14.92 25.26
N GLY A 124 -20.03 14.53 24.89
CA GLY A 124 -21.20 14.64 25.72
C GLY A 124 -20.94 13.80 26.96
N VAL A 125 -20.36 14.41 27.98
CA VAL A 125 -20.34 13.86 29.34
C VAL A 125 -21.77 14.03 29.84
N GLY A 126 -22.68 13.26 29.25
CA GLY A 126 -24.03 13.06 29.71
C GLY A 126 -24.04 11.68 30.37
N PHE A 127 -24.08 11.66 31.69
CA PHE A 127 -24.56 10.50 32.42
C PHE A 127 -26.00 10.24 31.92
N GLY A 128 -26.20 9.17 31.18
CA GLY A 128 -27.49 8.71 30.73
C GLY A 128 -27.72 8.80 29.22
N THR A 129 -27.86 7.66 28.65
CA THR A 129 -28.05 7.26 27.24
C THR A 129 -26.76 7.22 26.42
N PRO A 130 -26.28 6.00 26.03
CA PRO A 130 -25.26 5.88 25.03
C PRO A 130 -25.76 6.59 23.76
N PRO A 131 -24.88 7.33 23.06
CA PRO A 131 -25.27 7.93 21.77
C PRO A 131 -25.83 6.82 20.92
N LYS A 132 -27.03 7.02 20.34
CA LYS A 132 -27.58 6.09 19.36
C LYS A 132 -26.51 5.90 18.30
N LEU A 133 -25.86 4.76 18.35
CA LEU A 133 -24.97 4.32 17.28
C LEU A 133 -25.85 4.21 16.05
N ASN A 134 -25.91 5.27 15.25
CA ASN A 134 -26.54 5.19 13.95
C ASN A 134 -25.84 4.04 13.22
N ALA A 135 -26.63 3.08 12.77
CA ALA A 135 -26.17 1.87 12.07
C ALA A 135 -25.36 2.13 10.77
N ASN A 136 -25.04 3.38 10.48
CA ASN A 136 -24.24 3.87 9.35
C ASN A 136 -22.80 4.22 9.72
N LEU A 137 -22.26 3.69 10.83
CA LEU A 137 -20.87 3.90 11.27
C LEU A 137 -19.81 3.14 10.46
N THR A 138 -20.13 2.67 9.26
CA THR A 138 -19.15 2.09 8.35
C THR A 138 -18.24 3.15 7.70
N GLU A 139 -18.55 4.43 7.82
CA GLU A 139 -17.81 5.50 7.16
C GLU A 139 -17.20 6.43 8.19
N LEU A 140 -15.94 6.17 8.58
CA LEU A 140 -15.15 7.15 9.30
C LEU A 140 -14.97 8.38 8.40
N PRO A 141 -15.35 9.59 8.88
CA PRO A 141 -15.18 10.81 8.10
C PRO A 141 -13.70 10.98 7.75
N GLU A 142 -13.41 11.25 6.50
CA GLU A 142 -12.05 11.62 6.11
C GLU A 142 -11.64 12.90 6.84
N HIS A 143 -10.41 12.91 7.36
CA HIS A 143 -9.84 14.05 8.06
C HIS A 143 -8.85 14.80 7.17
N SER A 144 -8.70 16.10 7.41
CA SER A 144 -7.59 16.84 6.82
C SER A 144 -6.28 16.31 7.38
N VAL A 145 -5.34 16.01 6.50
CA VAL A 145 -4.04 15.43 6.85
C VAL A 145 -2.94 16.24 6.21
N ILE A 146 -1.90 16.56 6.99
CA ILE A 146 -0.66 17.13 6.49
C ILE A 146 0.46 16.14 6.83
N ASN A 147 1.28 15.77 5.85
CA ASN A 147 2.46 14.96 6.06
C ASN A 147 3.70 15.77 5.69
N ILE A 148 4.69 15.77 6.57
CA ILE A 148 6.02 16.30 6.32
C ILE A 148 6.96 15.12 6.40
N TYR A 149 7.83 14.94 5.40
CA TYR A 149 8.65 13.74 5.32
C TYR A 149 10.03 14.00 4.75
N ALA A 150 10.96 13.19 5.22
CA ALA A 150 12.30 13.03 4.68
C ALA A 150 12.58 11.55 4.55
N GLN A 151 12.92 11.08 3.36
CA GLN A 151 13.22 9.67 3.10
C GLN A 151 14.47 9.55 2.23
N ALA A 152 15.35 8.64 2.59
CA ALA A 152 16.43 8.18 1.74
C ALA A 152 16.31 6.67 1.54
N ILE A 153 16.43 6.23 0.29
CA ILE A 153 16.42 4.82 -0.09
C ILE A 153 17.63 4.52 -0.98
N SER A 154 18.19 3.35 -0.80
CA SER A 154 19.31 2.86 -1.61
C SER A 154 19.01 1.43 -2.03
N LEU A 155 18.78 1.24 -3.31
CA LEU A 155 18.46 -0.03 -3.94
C LEU A 155 19.68 -0.52 -4.70
N ASN A 156 20.14 -1.73 -4.36
CA ASN A 156 21.34 -2.30 -4.96
C ASN A 156 21.07 -3.07 -6.23
N LYS A 157 19.83 -3.49 -6.45
CA LYS A 157 19.44 -4.27 -7.62
C LYS A 157 18.11 -3.80 -8.18
N LEU A 158 18.16 -3.26 -9.38
CA LEU A 158 17.00 -2.99 -10.22
C LEU A 158 17.31 -3.50 -11.63
N THR A 159 16.29 -3.95 -12.34
CA THR A 159 16.43 -4.39 -13.73
C THR A 159 15.92 -3.33 -14.70
N TYR A 160 16.57 -3.30 -15.86
CA TYR A 160 16.20 -2.49 -17.00
C TYR A 160 16.25 -3.34 -18.28
N PHE A 161 15.22 -3.28 -19.11
CA PHE A 161 15.08 -4.08 -20.32
C PHE A 161 15.05 -3.22 -21.62
N GLY A 162 15.28 -1.91 -21.46
CA GLY A 162 15.08 -0.92 -22.52
C GLY A 162 13.75 -0.20 -22.40
N LEU A 163 13.45 0.66 -23.35
CA LEU A 163 12.26 1.50 -23.40
C LEU A 163 11.22 0.95 -24.37
N GLY A 164 9.95 1.13 -23.99
CA GLY A 164 8.79 0.90 -24.84
C GLY A 164 8.42 -0.56 -25.03
N PRO A 165 7.47 -0.83 -25.94
CA PRO A 165 6.88 -2.15 -26.13
C PRO A 165 7.81 -3.14 -26.87
N SER A 166 8.81 -2.64 -27.58
CA SER A 166 9.79 -3.46 -28.31
C SER A 166 10.98 -3.93 -27.45
N SER A 167 11.01 -3.57 -26.16
CA SER A 167 12.04 -4.07 -25.25
C SER A 167 11.97 -5.60 -25.14
N THR A 168 13.13 -6.26 -25.08
CA THR A 168 13.24 -7.73 -25.05
C THR A 168 13.85 -8.21 -23.75
N GLU A 169 13.58 -9.46 -23.34
CA GLU A 169 14.21 -10.07 -22.18
C GLU A 169 15.74 -10.18 -22.33
N ALA A 170 16.22 -10.38 -23.54
CA ALA A 170 17.65 -10.40 -23.86
C ALA A 170 18.36 -9.07 -23.56
N GLY A 171 17.64 -7.96 -23.57
CA GLY A 171 18.15 -6.63 -23.20
C GLY A 171 18.26 -6.40 -21.70
N ARG A 172 18.09 -7.42 -20.86
CA ARG A 172 18.14 -7.26 -19.40
C ARG A 172 19.50 -6.78 -18.92
N ALA A 173 19.49 -5.66 -18.21
CA ALA A 173 20.65 -5.07 -17.56
C ALA A 173 20.33 -4.71 -16.11
N PHE A 174 21.36 -4.52 -15.30
CA PHE A 174 21.21 -4.24 -13.87
C PHE A 174 21.82 -2.89 -13.50
N TYR A 175 21.15 -2.23 -12.53
CA TYR A 175 21.65 -0.98 -11.95
C TYR A 175 21.25 -0.88 -10.48
N GLY A 176 21.91 -0.01 -9.76
CA GLY A 176 21.53 0.44 -8.44
C GLY A 176 21.00 1.87 -8.49
N MET A 177 20.18 2.23 -7.53
CA MET A 177 19.62 3.58 -7.42
C MET A 177 19.64 4.03 -5.96
N ARG A 178 20.03 5.28 -5.74
CA ARG A 178 19.78 5.97 -4.47
C ARG A 178 18.83 7.12 -4.75
N GLU A 179 17.83 7.30 -3.89
CA GLU A 179 16.94 8.44 -3.97
C GLU A 179 16.74 9.05 -2.59
N THR A 180 16.81 10.38 -2.52
CA THR A 180 16.43 11.16 -1.34
C THR A 180 15.26 12.05 -1.70
N ILE A 181 14.20 12.00 -0.88
CA ILE A 181 12.98 12.78 -1.06
C ILE A 181 12.72 13.58 0.21
N LEU A 182 12.54 14.89 0.06
CA LEU A 182 12.19 15.80 1.14
C LEU A 182 10.93 16.56 0.74
N GLY A 183 9.86 16.51 1.53
CA GLY A 183 8.64 17.17 1.10
C GLY A 183 7.53 17.28 2.12
N ILE A 184 6.47 17.87 1.63
CA ILE A 184 5.21 18.05 2.34
C ILE A 184 4.06 17.68 1.40
N SER A 185 3.06 16.98 1.93
CA SER A 185 1.81 16.71 1.24
C SER A 185 0.62 17.01 2.15
N ALA A 186 -0.48 17.40 1.55
CA ALA A 186 -1.71 17.68 2.26
C ALA A 186 -2.91 17.03 1.55
N VAL A 187 -3.84 16.52 2.34
CA VAL A 187 -5.13 16.02 1.86
C VAL A 187 -6.21 16.77 2.63
N LYS A 188 -7.17 17.35 1.92
CA LYS A 188 -8.30 18.06 2.50
C LYS A 188 -9.62 17.50 1.97
N PRO A 189 -10.45 16.87 2.81
CA PRO A 189 -11.80 16.50 2.45
C PRO A 189 -12.62 17.74 2.08
N THR A 190 -13.33 17.68 0.97
CA THR A 190 -14.14 18.81 0.45
C THR A 190 -15.60 18.46 0.33
N TYR A 191 -15.95 17.22 -0.02
CA TYR A 191 -17.33 16.81 -0.18
C TYR A 191 -17.59 15.44 0.45
N GLN A 192 -18.23 15.43 1.61
CA GLN A 192 -18.38 14.23 2.45
C GLN A 192 -19.25 13.13 1.83
N ARG A 193 -20.32 13.49 1.09
CA ARG A 193 -21.24 12.46 0.55
C ARG A 193 -20.59 11.49 -0.45
N LEU A 194 -19.61 11.96 -1.21
CA LEU A 194 -18.86 11.16 -2.17
C LEU A 194 -17.42 10.91 -1.73
N HIS A 195 -17.07 11.25 -0.48
CA HIS A 195 -15.70 11.15 0.06
C HIS A 195 -14.68 11.77 -0.89
N VAL A 196 -14.98 12.99 -1.37
CA VAL A 196 -14.08 13.73 -2.26
C VAL A 196 -13.08 14.51 -1.43
N SER A 197 -11.80 14.31 -1.72
CA SER A 197 -10.69 15.00 -1.09
C SER A 197 -9.77 15.61 -2.14
N LEU A 198 -9.29 16.82 -1.87
CA LEU A 198 -8.22 17.44 -2.64
C LEU A 198 -6.87 17.02 -2.06
N TYR A 199 -5.92 16.79 -2.92
CA TYR A 199 -4.55 16.43 -2.60
C TYR A 199 -3.59 17.47 -3.18
N GLY A 200 -2.56 17.82 -2.42
CA GLY A 200 -1.46 18.66 -2.86
C GLY A 200 -0.13 18.17 -2.30
N GLU A 201 0.94 18.31 -3.07
CA GLU A 201 2.28 17.86 -2.71
C GLU A 201 3.35 18.77 -3.29
N ILE A 202 4.40 19.02 -2.52
CA ILE A 202 5.64 19.63 -2.98
C ILE A 202 6.81 18.88 -2.37
N ASN A 203 7.76 18.45 -3.21
CA ASN A 203 8.96 17.78 -2.72
C ASN A 203 10.18 18.05 -3.61
N GLY A 204 11.36 17.94 -3.00
CA GLY A 204 12.64 17.87 -3.67
C GLY A 204 13.07 16.41 -3.80
N ARG A 205 13.58 16.02 -4.98
CA ARG A 205 14.05 14.68 -5.29
C ARG A 205 15.47 14.70 -5.81
N PHE A 206 16.29 13.84 -5.24
CA PHE A 206 17.70 13.70 -5.58
C PHE A 206 17.95 12.22 -5.89
N VAL A 207 18.18 11.93 -7.16
CA VAL A 207 18.41 10.57 -7.66
C VAL A 207 19.87 10.41 -8.03
N ASP A 208 20.45 9.26 -7.74
CA ASP A 208 21.81 8.85 -8.10
C ASP A 208 21.76 7.42 -8.66
N ILE A 209 22.10 7.27 -9.95
CA ILE A 209 22.16 5.98 -10.64
C ILE A 209 23.58 5.48 -10.59
N ARG A 210 23.74 4.25 -10.14
CA ARG A 210 25.05 3.63 -9.92
C ARG A 210 25.10 2.21 -10.48
N PRO A 211 26.27 1.63 -10.68
CA PRO A 211 26.40 0.21 -10.97
C PRO A 211 25.75 -0.63 -9.86
N SER A 212 25.09 -1.71 -10.25
CA SER A 212 24.53 -2.69 -9.30
C SER A 212 25.68 -3.39 -8.54
N LEU A 213 25.56 -3.47 -7.21
CA LEU A 213 26.57 -4.12 -6.37
C LEU A 213 26.36 -5.64 -6.37
N ASN A 214 27.45 -6.40 -6.52
CA ASN A 214 27.44 -7.86 -6.44
C ASN A 214 26.46 -8.56 -7.38
N GLN A 215 26.21 -7.97 -8.54
CA GLN A 215 25.23 -8.53 -9.50
C GLN A 215 25.92 -9.11 -10.73
N PRO A 216 25.33 -10.15 -11.33
CA PRO A 216 25.78 -10.63 -12.61
C PRO A 216 25.67 -9.51 -13.66
N SER A 217 26.60 -9.51 -14.59
CA SER A 217 26.57 -8.64 -15.77
C SER A 217 25.43 -9.02 -16.72
N PRO A 218 24.97 -8.11 -17.60
CA PRO A 218 25.56 -6.79 -17.84
C PRO A 218 25.01 -5.69 -16.93
N THR A 219 25.83 -4.69 -16.67
CA THR A 219 25.38 -3.44 -16.05
C THR A 219 24.64 -2.58 -17.08
N ILE A 220 23.77 -1.67 -16.64
CA ILE A 220 23.02 -0.80 -17.54
C ILE A 220 23.93 0.01 -18.45
N GLY A 221 25.03 0.54 -17.97
CA GLY A 221 25.99 1.32 -18.76
C GLY A 221 26.80 0.50 -19.76
N ALA A 222 26.75 -0.85 -19.70
CA ALA A 222 27.39 -1.70 -20.70
C ALA A 222 26.51 -1.93 -21.95
N LEU A 223 25.18 -1.87 -21.79
CA LEU A 223 24.22 -2.13 -22.88
C LEU A 223 23.50 -0.88 -23.38
N TYR A 224 23.41 0.16 -22.54
CA TYR A 224 22.55 1.31 -22.80
C TYR A 224 23.35 2.61 -22.69
N THR A 225 22.91 3.59 -23.45
CA THR A 225 23.48 4.95 -23.50
C THR A 225 22.44 5.96 -23.04
N GLU A 226 22.82 7.24 -22.93
CA GLU A 226 21.89 8.31 -22.57
C GLU A 226 20.67 8.40 -23.51
N SER A 227 20.82 8.06 -24.79
CA SER A 227 19.71 8.07 -25.76
C SER A 227 18.71 6.90 -25.57
N THR A 228 19.18 5.77 -25.06
CA THR A 228 18.35 4.56 -24.83
C THR A 228 17.93 4.39 -23.38
N ALA A 229 18.55 5.13 -22.45
CA ALA A 229 18.21 5.24 -21.05
C ALA A 229 18.39 6.71 -20.60
N PRO A 230 17.47 7.62 -20.92
CA PRO A 230 17.61 9.05 -20.62
C PRO A 230 17.78 9.29 -19.14
N GLY A 231 18.77 10.06 -18.75
CA GLY A 231 19.14 10.30 -17.36
C GLY A 231 20.11 9.26 -16.77
N LEU A 232 20.70 8.39 -17.62
CA LEU A 232 21.67 7.39 -17.17
C LEU A 232 22.97 8.04 -16.65
N THR A 233 23.44 9.06 -17.34
CA THR A 233 24.72 9.73 -17.03
C THR A 233 24.55 11.06 -16.31
N ASN A 234 23.34 11.64 -16.34
CA ASN A 234 23.05 12.93 -15.73
C ASN A 234 21.73 12.87 -14.95
N GLN A 235 21.80 12.97 -13.64
CA GLN A 235 20.67 12.97 -12.71
C GLN A 235 20.56 14.33 -12.01
N PRO A 236 19.88 15.33 -12.60
CA PRO A 236 19.65 16.60 -11.94
C PRO A 236 18.73 16.43 -10.72
N ALA A 237 18.82 17.38 -9.78
CA ALA A 237 17.82 17.50 -8.74
C ALA A 237 16.47 17.95 -9.32
N PHE A 238 15.38 17.44 -8.77
CA PHE A 238 14.03 17.78 -9.19
C PHE A 238 13.26 18.47 -8.07
N LEU A 239 12.48 19.47 -8.45
CA LEU A 239 11.37 19.99 -7.67
C LEU A 239 10.09 19.40 -8.26
N GLN A 240 9.36 18.62 -7.46
CA GLN A 240 8.06 18.07 -7.85
C GLN A 240 6.94 18.86 -7.20
N LEU A 241 5.97 19.28 -8.00
CA LEU A 241 4.68 19.78 -7.57
C LEU A 241 3.61 18.79 -8.00
N GLY A 242 2.75 18.39 -7.08
CA GLY A 242 1.66 17.46 -7.33
C GLY A 242 0.34 18.01 -6.81
N GLU A 243 -0.72 17.79 -7.58
CA GLU A 243 -2.09 18.09 -7.20
C GLU A 243 -3.01 16.98 -7.67
N GLY A 244 -4.13 16.78 -7.00
CA GLY A 244 -5.04 15.71 -7.38
C GLY A 244 -6.35 15.74 -6.63
N ILE A 245 -7.24 14.85 -7.09
CA ILE A 245 -8.56 14.64 -6.53
C ILE A 245 -8.70 13.15 -6.21
N ARG A 246 -9.11 12.84 -4.99
CA ARG A 246 -9.45 11.49 -4.55
C ARG A 246 -10.94 11.42 -4.28
N MET A 247 -11.56 10.33 -4.72
CA MET A 247 -12.98 10.10 -4.50
C MET A 247 -13.19 8.62 -4.12
N ARG A 248 -13.84 8.37 -2.97
CA ARG A 248 -14.00 7.01 -2.39
C ARG A 248 -15.42 6.74 -1.91
N PRO A 249 -16.44 6.93 -2.75
CA PRO A 249 -17.81 6.67 -2.34
C PRO A 249 -18.07 5.18 -2.17
N VAL A 250 -18.97 4.89 -1.24
CA VAL A 250 -19.51 3.57 -0.98
C VAL A 250 -21.01 3.61 -1.28
N PHE A 251 -21.48 2.66 -2.07
CA PHE A 251 -22.87 2.58 -2.51
C PHE A 251 -23.50 1.24 -2.14
N PHE A 252 -24.83 1.26 -2.01
CA PHE A 252 -25.65 0.06 -1.81
C PHE A 252 -25.22 -0.77 -0.60
N ASP A 253 -25.15 -0.15 0.57
CA ASP A 253 -24.72 -0.80 1.83
C ASP A 253 -23.41 -1.57 1.68
N ASP A 254 -22.38 -0.91 1.15
CA ASP A 254 -21.05 -1.47 0.97
C ASP A 254 -20.92 -2.55 -0.14
N PHE A 255 -21.93 -2.68 -1.00
CA PHE A 255 -21.84 -3.59 -2.15
C PHE A 255 -20.85 -3.08 -3.21
N LEU A 256 -20.85 -1.76 -3.49
CA LEU A 256 -19.98 -1.13 -4.47
C LEU A 256 -19.11 -0.08 -3.79
N ARG A 257 -17.80 -0.28 -3.84
CA ARG A 257 -16.79 0.70 -3.43
C ARG A 257 -16.06 1.20 -4.65
N LEU A 258 -16.02 2.52 -4.81
CA LEU A 258 -15.19 3.18 -5.80
C LEU A 258 -13.95 3.75 -5.13
N ASN A 259 -12.82 3.71 -5.82
CA ASN A 259 -11.62 4.41 -5.40
C ASN A 259 -11.00 5.04 -6.65
N TYR A 260 -11.16 6.34 -6.77
CA TYR A 260 -10.67 7.13 -7.88
C TYR A 260 -9.61 8.10 -7.39
N ASP A 261 -8.44 8.04 -8.02
CA ASP A 261 -7.33 8.94 -7.77
C ASP A 261 -6.90 9.55 -9.10
N LEU A 262 -7.08 10.85 -9.24
CA LEU A 262 -6.66 11.64 -10.39
C LEU A 262 -5.58 12.59 -9.90
N ALA A 263 -4.36 12.47 -10.41
CA ALA A 263 -3.24 13.29 -10.00
C ALA A 263 -2.53 13.90 -11.23
N TYR A 264 -2.13 15.15 -11.07
CA TYR A 264 -1.26 15.85 -11.99
C TYR A 264 0.03 16.23 -11.27
N LYS A 265 1.15 15.82 -11.82
CA LYS A 265 2.48 16.06 -11.25
C LYS A 265 3.36 16.80 -12.26
N GLN A 266 4.08 17.80 -11.78
CA GLN A 266 5.05 18.57 -12.54
C GLN A 266 6.44 18.33 -11.95
N PHE A 267 7.39 17.96 -12.77
CA PHE A 267 8.77 17.72 -12.40
C PHE A 267 9.64 18.78 -13.06
N PHE A 268 10.23 19.64 -12.27
CA PHE A 268 11.16 20.67 -12.71
C PHE A 268 12.57 20.26 -12.38
N ALA A 269 13.45 20.27 -13.37
CA ALA A 269 14.88 20.00 -13.23
C ALA A 269 15.67 21.29 -13.48
N PRO A 270 15.91 22.15 -12.47
CA PRO A 270 16.57 23.44 -12.67
C PRO A 270 17.98 23.32 -13.23
N GLY A 271 18.69 22.25 -12.88
CA GLY A 271 20.06 22.00 -13.35
C GLY A 271 20.15 21.51 -14.80
N ASN A 272 19.07 20.94 -15.34
CA ASN A 272 18.97 20.52 -16.73
C ASN A 272 17.50 20.43 -17.17
N SER A 273 16.99 21.51 -17.72
CA SER A 273 15.57 21.64 -18.10
C SER A 273 15.07 20.60 -19.11
N THR A 274 15.98 19.96 -19.88
CA THR A 274 15.65 18.88 -20.81
C THR A 274 14.94 17.71 -20.12
N PHE A 275 15.16 17.52 -18.82
CA PHE A 275 14.51 16.48 -18.01
C PHE A 275 13.24 16.95 -17.30
N SER A 276 12.81 18.20 -17.54
CA SER A 276 11.54 18.67 -16.97
C SER A 276 10.35 18.11 -17.74
N PHE A 277 9.36 17.59 -17.04
CA PHE A 277 8.18 16.97 -17.63
C PHE A 277 6.96 17.10 -16.70
N GLN A 278 5.81 16.77 -17.23
CA GLN A 278 4.55 16.71 -16.49
C GLN A 278 3.94 15.32 -16.64
N ARG A 279 3.14 14.90 -15.67
CA ARG A 279 2.46 13.60 -15.70
C ARG A 279 1.04 13.72 -15.20
N LEU A 280 0.10 13.18 -15.98
CA LEU A 280 -1.26 12.90 -15.57
C LEU A 280 -1.35 11.42 -15.18
N THR A 281 -1.88 11.15 -14.00
CA THR A 281 -2.15 9.78 -13.53
C THR A 281 -3.63 9.65 -13.20
N ALA A 282 -4.27 8.59 -13.67
CA ALA A 282 -5.62 8.20 -13.30
C ALA A 282 -5.61 6.76 -12.82
N ASP A 283 -6.06 6.52 -11.60
CA ASP A 283 -6.25 5.19 -11.01
C ASP A 283 -7.71 5.07 -10.58
N LEU A 284 -8.47 4.29 -11.33
CA LEU A 284 -9.92 4.14 -11.15
C LEU A 284 -10.23 2.70 -10.82
N SER A 285 -10.66 2.43 -9.60
CA SER A 285 -11.03 1.08 -9.20
C SER A 285 -12.47 0.99 -8.70
N HIS A 286 -13.11 -0.11 -9.08
CA HIS A 286 -14.44 -0.52 -8.67
C HIS A 286 -14.31 -1.85 -7.96
N GLN A 287 -14.88 -1.97 -6.79
CA GLN A 287 -14.92 -3.21 -6.04
C GLN A 287 -16.35 -3.55 -5.67
N PHE A 288 -16.81 -4.69 -6.16
CA PHE A 288 -18.13 -5.26 -5.85
C PHE A 288 -17.93 -6.33 -4.78
N ALA A 289 -18.46 -6.10 -3.59
CA ALA A 289 -18.35 -7.05 -2.49
C ALA A 289 -19.41 -8.14 -2.61
N LEU A 290 -18.99 -9.39 -2.40
CA LEU A 290 -19.87 -10.55 -2.36
C LEU A 290 -20.14 -10.91 -0.90
N TYR A 291 -21.40 -10.88 -0.51
CA TYR A 291 -21.84 -11.13 0.86
C TYR A 291 -22.73 -12.36 0.96
N LYS A 292 -22.55 -13.08 2.06
CA LYS A 292 -23.50 -14.09 2.52
C LYS A 292 -24.25 -13.58 3.74
N LYS A 293 -25.56 -13.67 3.68
CA LYS A 293 -26.41 -13.42 4.84
C LYS A 293 -26.48 -14.68 5.68
N THR A 294 -26.07 -14.60 6.93
CA THR A 294 -26.17 -15.69 7.90
C THR A 294 -27.08 -15.24 9.03
N THR A 295 -28.13 -16.01 9.29
CA THR A 295 -28.97 -15.79 10.47
C THR A 295 -28.43 -16.65 11.59
N ARG A 296 -28.00 -16.02 12.67
CA ARG A 296 -27.54 -16.69 13.88
C ARG A 296 -28.56 -16.43 14.99
N TRP A 297 -29.01 -17.48 15.60
CA TRP A 297 -29.84 -17.40 16.81
C TRP A 297 -28.92 -17.20 18.00
N LEU A 298 -29.04 -16.06 18.70
CA LEU A 298 -28.26 -15.75 19.88
C LEU A 298 -29.10 -15.99 21.12
N LEU A 299 -28.52 -16.65 22.09
CA LEU A 299 -29.13 -16.74 23.42
C LEU A 299 -29.08 -15.35 24.08
N PRO A 300 -30.03 -15.01 24.97
CA PRO A 300 -30.08 -13.71 25.63
C PRO A 300 -28.79 -13.34 26.39
N ARG A 301 -27.97 -14.32 26.79
CA ARG A 301 -26.68 -14.12 27.45
C ARG A 301 -25.58 -13.59 26.53
N ASP A 302 -25.73 -13.78 25.23
CA ASP A 302 -24.74 -13.37 24.23
C ASP A 302 -24.98 -11.95 23.73
N VAL A 303 -26.05 -11.32 24.19
CA VAL A 303 -26.45 -9.97 23.79
C VAL A 303 -25.88 -8.97 24.81
N ASN A 304 -24.83 -8.27 24.42
CA ASN A 304 -24.15 -7.28 25.25
C ASN A 304 -24.84 -5.91 25.34
N GLY A 305 -26.15 -5.87 25.17
CA GLY A 305 -26.91 -4.63 25.28
C GLY A 305 -28.40 -4.81 25.12
N PRO A 306 -29.20 -3.90 25.67
CA PRO A 306 -30.65 -3.93 25.56
C PRO A 306 -31.20 -3.72 24.17
N ASP A 307 -30.38 -3.27 23.22
CA ASP A 307 -30.83 -2.78 21.92
C ASP A 307 -30.96 -3.86 20.84
N ASP A 308 -30.22 -4.97 20.94
CA ASP A 308 -30.24 -6.02 19.91
C ASP A 308 -31.52 -6.90 19.96
N CYS A 309 -32.23 -6.92 21.10
CA CYS A 309 -33.49 -7.64 21.30
C CYS A 309 -34.62 -6.74 21.81
N SER A 310 -34.45 -5.45 21.87
CA SER A 310 -35.46 -4.50 22.41
C SER A 310 -36.77 -4.43 21.64
N LEU A 311 -36.77 -4.95 20.44
CA LEU A 311 -37.98 -5.06 19.59
C LEU A 311 -38.67 -6.43 19.68
N ALA A 312 -38.15 -7.37 20.48
CA ALA A 312 -38.83 -8.63 20.71
C ALA A 312 -39.94 -8.42 21.77
N PRO A 313 -41.23 -8.47 21.40
CA PRO A 313 -42.25 -8.35 22.38
C PRO A 313 -42.23 -9.58 23.27
N THR A 314 -41.87 -9.37 24.54
CA THR A 314 -42.18 -10.20 25.71
C THR A 314 -41.86 -11.69 25.66
N SER A 315 -40.99 -12.11 26.55
CA SER A 315 -40.95 -13.37 27.34
C SER A 315 -41.18 -14.75 26.66
N SER A 316 -41.61 -14.85 25.43
CA SER A 316 -41.88 -16.13 24.78
C SER A 316 -40.83 -16.62 23.78
N HIS A 317 -39.82 -15.81 23.45
CA HIS A 317 -38.72 -16.21 22.58
C HIS A 317 -37.37 -15.97 23.27
N PRO A 318 -36.76 -17.04 23.79
CA PRO A 318 -35.43 -16.93 24.44
C PRO A 318 -34.29 -16.68 23.49
N GLU A 319 -34.55 -16.59 22.20
CA GLU A 319 -33.53 -16.45 21.15
C GLU A 319 -33.81 -15.23 20.26
N CYS A 320 -32.80 -14.40 20.07
CA CYS A 320 -32.87 -13.27 19.14
C CYS A 320 -32.20 -13.61 17.82
N PRO A 321 -32.89 -13.47 16.68
CA PRO A 321 -32.26 -13.66 15.38
C PRO A 321 -31.34 -12.48 15.08
N ARG A 322 -30.06 -12.74 14.91
CA ARG A 322 -29.09 -11.79 14.39
C ARG A 322 -28.76 -12.12 12.96
N ILE A 323 -29.06 -11.23 12.07
CA ILE A 323 -28.64 -11.34 10.67
C ILE A 323 -27.29 -10.69 10.53
N THR A 324 -26.27 -11.49 10.28
CA THR A 324 -24.92 -11.00 9.95
C THR A 324 -24.73 -11.03 8.44
N ARG A 325 -23.97 -10.09 7.96
CA ARG A 325 -23.61 -9.96 6.54
C ARG A 325 -22.10 -10.22 6.43
N ASP A 326 -21.77 -11.48 6.19
CA ASP A 326 -20.38 -11.92 6.13
C ASP A 326 -19.85 -11.72 4.71
N ARG A 327 -18.67 -11.09 4.59
CA ARG A 327 -18.01 -10.88 3.30
C ARG A 327 -17.35 -12.19 2.87
N GLU A 328 -17.77 -12.75 1.76
CA GLU A 328 -17.21 -13.98 1.18
C GLU A 328 -16.19 -13.72 0.08
N GLY A 329 -16.30 -12.63 -0.63
CA GLY A 329 -15.42 -12.33 -1.76
C GLY A 329 -15.61 -10.96 -2.35
N SER A 330 -15.00 -10.73 -3.50
CA SER A 330 -15.18 -9.51 -4.28
C SER A 330 -14.84 -9.70 -5.76
N ILE A 331 -15.46 -8.87 -6.59
CA ILE A 331 -15.06 -8.64 -7.99
C ILE A 331 -14.44 -7.26 -8.04
N GLY A 332 -13.28 -7.14 -8.65
CA GLY A 332 -12.57 -5.88 -8.82
C GLY A 332 -12.37 -5.55 -10.29
N LEU A 333 -12.54 -4.27 -10.64
CA LEU A 333 -12.17 -3.71 -11.93
C LEU A 333 -11.27 -2.50 -11.66
N ARG A 334 -10.09 -2.43 -12.26
CA ARG A 334 -9.19 -1.30 -12.12
C ARG A 334 -8.70 -0.84 -13.49
N PHE A 335 -8.75 0.45 -13.70
CA PHE A 335 -8.12 1.11 -14.83
C PHE A 335 -7.04 2.06 -14.30
N PHE A 336 -5.83 1.90 -14.80
CA PHE A 336 -4.70 2.76 -14.47
C PHE A 336 -4.13 3.35 -15.74
N LEU A 337 -3.88 4.65 -15.72
CA LEU A 337 -3.25 5.42 -16.80
C LEU A 337 -2.18 6.33 -16.19
N ALA A 338 -0.98 6.31 -16.74
CA ALA A 338 0.01 7.34 -16.51
C ALA A 338 0.49 7.87 -17.87
N ALA A 339 0.26 9.16 -18.10
CA ALA A 339 0.58 9.82 -19.36
C ALA A 339 1.51 11.01 -19.09
N SER A 340 2.71 10.97 -19.64
CA SER A 340 3.71 12.02 -19.49
C SER A 340 3.68 12.99 -20.67
N MET A 341 3.87 14.27 -20.34
CA MET A 341 3.95 15.39 -21.28
C MET A 341 5.35 15.98 -21.22
N THR A 342 6.00 16.08 -22.37
CA THR A 342 7.38 16.56 -22.52
C THR A 342 7.40 17.74 -23.48
N PRO A 343 7.11 18.96 -23.00
CA PRO A 343 7.12 20.15 -23.85
C PRO A 343 8.53 20.43 -24.39
N GLY A 344 8.61 20.97 -25.61
CA GLY A 344 9.87 21.43 -26.18
C GLY A 344 10.90 20.34 -26.52
N GLY A 345 10.47 19.08 -26.65
CA GLY A 345 11.39 17.97 -26.93
C GLY A 345 12.11 17.43 -25.68
N ASN A 346 11.67 17.81 -24.50
CA ASN A 346 12.14 17.26 -23.22
C ASN A 346 11.93 15.75 -23.16
N VAL A 347 12.65 15.08 -22.27
CA VAL A 347 12.56 13.63 -22.07
C VAL A 347 12.26 13.30 -20.62
N VAL A 348 11.52 12.22 -20.40
CA VAL A 348 11.32 11.68 -19.06
C VAL A 348 12.50 10.79 -18.71
N PRO A 349 13.26 11.06 -17.62
CA PRO A 349 14.31 10.18 -17.17
C PRO A 349 13.80 8.76 -16.94
N PHE A 350 14.59 7.75 -17.33
CA PHE A 350 14.15 6.34 -17.28
C PHE A 350 13.73 5.92 -15.88
N TYR A 351 14.41 6.43 -14.85
CA TYR A 351 14.12 6.10 -13.45
C TYR A 351 12.81 6.70 -12.93
N PHE A 352 12.24 7.69 -13.60
CA PHE A 352 10.89 8.19 -13.32
C PHE A 352 9.82 7.65 -14.27
N GLN A 353 10.15 6.82 -15.24
CA GLN A 353 9.14 6.24 -16.12
C GLN A 353 8.41 5.11 -15.41
N PRO A 354 7.06 5.09 -15.45
CA PRO A 354 6.28 3.99 -14.91
C PRO A 354 6.60 2.68 -15.61
N THR A 355 6.41 1.58 -14.88
CA THR A 355 6.68 0.23 -15.37
C THR A 355 5.45 -0.66 -15.30
N LEU A 356 5.30 -1.55 -16.28
CA LEU A 356 4.40 -2.69 -16.26
C LEU A 356 5.22 -3.98 -16.32
N GLY A 357 4.64 -5.06 -15.81
CA GLY A 357 5.29 -6.36 -15.72
C GLY A 357 5.91 -6.61 -14.34
N GLY A 358 5.43 -7.67 -13.67
CA GLY A 358 5.79 -7.98 -12.30
C GLY A 358 5.42 -6.86 -11.34
N SER A 359 6.34 -6.52 -10.46
CA SER A 359 6.18 -5.42 -9.52
C SER A 359 6.88 -4.17 -10.04
N ASP A 360 6.27 -3.00 -9.80
CA ASP A 360 6.95 -1.70 -9.94
C ASP A 360 7.83 -1.40 -8.71
N ILE A 361 8.50 -0.25 -8.68
CA ILE A 361 9.41 0.11 -7.58
C ILE A 361 8.69 0.33 -6.25
N ASP A 362 7.43 0.70 -6.26
CA ASP A 362 6.58 0.85 -5.06
C ASP A 362 5.97 -0.51 -4.62
N GLY A 363 6.21 -1.59 -5.37
CA GLY A 363 5.71 -2.93 -5.09
C GLY A 363 4.31 -3.20 -5.65
N ASN A 364 3.75 -2.31 -6.48
CA ASN A 364 2.47 -2.57 -7.12
C ASN A 364 2.65 -3.59 -8.25
N GLN A 365 1.84 -4.61 -8.24
CA GLN A 365 1.90 -5.66 -9.25
C GLN A 365 1.05 -5.34 -10.47
N SER A 366 1.57 -5.69 -11.65
CA SER A 366 0.87 -5.62 -12.93
C SER A 366 1.42 -6.68 -13.88
N LEU A 367 0.60 -7.22 -14.79
CA LEU A 367 1.06 -8.21 -15.77
C LEU A 367 1.97 -9.28 -15.14
N SER A 368 1.45 -9.96 -14.14
CA SER A 368 2.21 -10.83 -13.21
C SER A 368 2.92 -12.02 -13.87
N SER A 369 2.65 -12.32 -15.15
CA SER A 369 3.36 -13.34 -15.93
C SER A 369 4.70 -12.85 -16.47
N TYR A 370 5.03 -11.58 -16.29
CA TYR A 370 6.29 -10.98 -16.71
C TYR A 370 7.18 -10.69 -15.50
N GLN A 371 8.48 -10.47 -15.75
CA GLN A 371 9.45 -10.10 -14.72
C GLN A 371 9.18 -8.70 -14.15
N ASP A 372 9.69 -8.42 -12.94
CA ASP A 372 9.62 -7.08 -12.35
C ASP A 372 10.26 -6.03 -13.27
N PHE A 373 9.62 -4.86 -13.38
CA PHE A 373 10.06 -3.72 -14.21
C PHE A 373 10.16 -4.00 -15.71
N ARG A 374 9.47 -5.02 -16.21
CA ARG A 374 9.69 -5.56 -17.57
C ARG A 374 9.48 -4.55 -18.69
N PHE A 375 8.41 -3.79 -18.66
CA PHE A 375 8.09 -2.80 -19.67
C PHE A 375 8.13 -1.41 -19.07
N ARG A 376 8.97 -0.55 -19.59
CA ARG A 376 9.19 0.81 -19.11
C ARG A 376 8.92 1.82 -20.21
N ALA A 377 8.08 2.81 -19.96
CA ALA A 377 7.81 3.88 -20.90
C ALA A 377 7.25 5.13 -20.18
N PRO A 378 7.34 6.32 -20.81
CA PRO A 378 6.72 7.53 -20.29
C PRO A 378 5.19 7.44 -20.14
N ASN A 379 4.56 6.58 -20.97
CA ASN A 379 3.11 6.43 -21.03
C ASN A 379 2.74 4.96 -20.86
N VAL A 380 1.87 4.66 -19.93
CA VAL A 380 1.39 3.31 -19.65
C VAL A 380 -0.11 3.31 -19.37
N MET A 381 -0.77 2.21 -19.74
CA MET A 381 -2.17 1.94 -19.45
C MET A 381 -2.31 0.50 -19.00
N LEU A 382 -3.10 0.27 -17.95
CA LEU A 382 -3.40 -1.06 -17.43
C LEU A 382 -4.90 -1.16 -17.14
N PHE A 383 -5.48 -2.27 -17.57
CA PHE A 383 -6.80 -2.71 -17.18
C PHE A 383 -6.68 -4.03 -16.43
N ARG A 384 -7.24 -4.09 -15.22
CA ARG A 384 -7.23 -5.29 -14.36
C ARG A 384 -8.64 -5.69 -14.03
N GLN A 385 -8.93 -6.97 -14.18
CA GLN A 385 -10.09 -7.63 -13.63
C GLN A 385 -9.64 -8.61 -12.57
N SER A 386 -10.32 -8.65 -11.43
CA SER A 386 -10.01 -9.57 -10.35
C SER A 386 -11.27 -10.18 -9.77
N PHE A 387 -11.17 -11.45 -9.41
CA PHE A 387 -12.17 -12.16 -8.65
C PHE A 387 -11.50 -12.83 -7.46
N GLU A 388 -12.08 -12.69 -6.28
CA GLU A 388 -11.60 -13.32 -5.06
C GLU A 388 -12.78 -13.86 -4.27
N HIS A 389 -12.65 -15.08 -3.75
CA HIS A 389 -13.71 -15.70 -2.97
C HIS A 389 -13.12 -16.61 -1.88
N SER A 390 -13.80 -16.66 -0.72
CA SER A 390 -13.43 -17.54 0.39
C SER A 390 -13.68 -19.01 0.06
N ILE A 391 -12.89 -19.88 0.67
CA ILE A 391 -13.05 -21.34 0.56
C ILE A 391 -13.73 -21.85 1.82
N GLY A 392 -15.04 -21.96 1.78
CA GLY A 392 -15.83 -22.45 2.90
C GLY A 392 -15.66 -21.62 4.17
N LYS A 393 -15.38 -22.28 5.31
CA LYS A 393 -15.14 -21.62 6.62
C LYS A 393 -13.67 -21.46 6.95
N LEU A 394 -12.77 -21.81 6.04
CA LEU A 394 -11.33 -21.70 6.24
C LEU A 394 -10.88 -20.24 6.08
N PRO A 395 -9.79 -19.82 6.72
CA PRO A 395 -9.18 -18.52 6.48
C PRO A 395 -8.43 -18.48 5.13
N LEU A 396 -8.94 -19.21 4.16
CA LEU A 396 -8.40 -19.35 2.82
C LEU A 396 -9.41 -18.86 1.80
N GLY A 397 -8.91 -18.30 0.73
CA GLY A 397 -9.65 -17.93 -0.47
C GLY A 397 -8.89 -18.33 -1.72
N PHE A 398 -9.57 -18.26 -2.84
CA PHE A 398 -8.92 -18.33 -4.13
C PHE A 398 -9.10 -17.01 -4.86
N THR A 399 -8.18 -16.70 -5.76
CA THR A 399 -8.22 -15.50 -6.57
C THR A 399 -7.91 -15.82 -8.03
N PHE A 400 -8.53 -15.06 -8.90
CA PHE A 400 -8.26 -15.05 -10.33
C PHE A 400 -8.14 -13.61 -10.80
N MET A 401 -7.11 -13.30 -11.61
CA MET A 401 -6.88 -11.97 -12.15
C MET A 401 -6.53 -12.04 -13.63
N VAL A 402 -7.00 -11.06 -14.36
CA VAL A 402 -6.65 -10.79 -15.76
C VAL A 402 -6.11 -9.38 -15.84
N ASP A 403 -4.91 -9.24 -16.33
CA ASP A 403 -4.27 -7.96 -16.60
C ASP A 403 -4.09 -7.77 -18.08
N GLU A 404 -4.47 -6.60 -18.58
CA GLU A 404 -4.21 -6.14 -19.94
C GLU A 404 -3.51 -4.79 -19.86
N GLY A 405 -2.35 -4.67 -20.48
CA GLY A 405 -1.53 -3.47 -20.39
C GLY A 405 -0.98 -3.02 -21.73
N LYS A 406 -0.68 -1.73 -21.83
CA LYS A 406 0.05 -1.11 -22.95
C LYS A 406 1.09 -0.16 -22.40
N VAL A 407 2.20 -0.07 -23.12
CA VAL A 407 3.25 0.92 -22.89
C VAL A 407 3.57 1.63 -24.19
N ALA A 408 3.91 2.92 -24.12
CA ALA A 408 4.21 3.71 -25.31
C ALA A 408 5.24 4.81 -25.02
N LEU A 409 6.12 5.06 -25.98
CA LEU A 409 7.06 6.17 -25.92
C LEU A 409 6.33 7.51 -26.12
N ASN A 410 5.36 7.55 -27.03
CA ASN A 410 4.52 8.72 -27.25
C ASN A 410 3.08 8.41 -26.83
N ARG A 411 2.34 9.41 -26.35
CA ARG A 411 0.94 9.25 -25.91
C ARG A 411 0.01 8.72 -26.99
N GLY A 412 0.20 9.19 -28.24
CA GLY A 412 -0.61 8.77 -29.38
C GLY A 412 -0.53 7.27 -29.66
N ASP A 413 0.63 6.66 -29.37
CA ASP A 413 0.89 5.26 -29.65
C ASP A 413 0.21 4.31 -28.65
N LEU A 414 -0.32 4.81 -27.53
CA LEU A 414 -1.11 3.99 -26.58
C LEU A 414 -2.35 3.37 -27.25
N GLY A 415 -2.94 4.06 -28.24
CA GLY A 415 -4.08 3.53 -29.00
C GLY A 415 -3.71 2.35 -29.90
N SER A 416 -2.56 2.44 -30.57
CA SER A 416 -2.13 1.52 -31.63
C SER A 416 -1.23 0.37 -31.18
N ASN A 417 -0.50 0.54 -30.06
CA ASN A 417 0.41 -0.50 -29.57
C ASN A 417 -0.34 -1.78 -29.15
N PRO A 418 0.29 -2.95 -29.29
CA PRO A 418 -0.35 -4.22 -28.94
C PRO A 418 -0.62 -4.30 -27.43
N TRP A 419 -1.67 -5.05 -27.09
CA TRP A 419 -1.97 -5.39 -25.69
C TRP A 419 -1.01 -6.47 -25.20
N LEU A 420 -0.52 -6.27 -23.98
CA LEU A 420 0.20 -7.25 -23.17
C LEU A 420 -0.81 -7.89 -22.22
N HIS A 421 -0.82 -9.22 -22.16
CA HIS A 421 -1.80 -9.98 -21.37
C HIS A 421 -1.10 -10.79 -20.27
N SER A 422 -1.75 -10.90 -19.14
CA SER A 422 -1.33 -11.80 -18.05
C SER A 422 -2.55 -12.34 -17.31
N PHE A 423 -2.54 -13.64 -17.08
CA PHE A 423 -3.54 -14.34 -16.29
C PHE A 423 -2.89 -14.82 -15.00
N SER A 424 -3.59 -14.73 -13.89
CA SER A 424 -3.08 -15.18 -12.59
C SER A 424 -4.18 -15.90 -11.83
N THR A 425 -3.84 -17.01 -11.19
CA THR A 425 -4.72 -17.68 -10.25
C THR A 425 -3.95 -18.08 -9.01
N GLY A 426 -4.62 -18.25 -7.89
CA GLY A 426 -3.92 -18.65 -6.70
C GLY A 426 -4.77 -18.71 -5.46
N LEU A 427 -4.07 -18.91 -4.34
CA LEU A 427 -4.67 -18.97 -3.01
C LEU A 427 -4.41 -17.67 -2.25
N THR A 428 -5.37 -17.29 -1.43
CA THR A 428 -5.24 -16.15 -0.51
C THR A 428 -5.38 -16.63 0.92
N LEU A 429 -4.57 -16.09 1.82
CA LEU A 429 -4.81 -16.17 3.25
C LEU A 429 -5.60 -14.94 3.67
N ARG A 430 -6.73 -15.16 4.35
CA ARG A 430 -7.71 -14.12 4.71
C ARG A 430 -7.68 -13.85 6.21
N ALA A 431 -7.77 -12.58 6.59
CA ALA A 431 -8.01 -12.17 7.96
C ALA A 431 -9.04 -11.04 7.97
N GLY A 432 -9.98 -11.06 8.91
CA GLY A 432 -11.05 -10.05 9.00
C GLY A 432 -11.94 -9.97 7.75
N GLY A 433 -12.09 -11.08 6.99
CA GLY A 433 -12.86 -11.11 5.75
C GLY A 433 -12.13 -10.54 4.52
N PHE A 434 -10.84 -10.19 4.64
CA PHE A 434 -10.05 -9.63 3.55
C PHE A 434 -8.80 -10.48 3.28
N PRO A 435 -8.39 -10.63 2.00
CA PRO A 435 -7.15 -11.31 1.68
C PRO A 435 -5.94 -10.48 2.17
N GLN A 436 -4.99 -11.16 2.81
CA GLN A 436 -3.78 -10.56 3.37
C GLN A 436 -2.51 -11.05 2.67
N VAL A 437 -2.46 -12.34 2.35
CA VAL A 437 -1.34 -12.96 1.64
C VAL A 437 -1.88 -13.63 0.39
N PHE A 438 -1.19 -13.44 -0.72
CA PHE A 438 -1.51 -14.03 -2.01
C PHE A 438 -0.37 -14.94 -2.45
N LEU A 439 -0.69 -16.16 -2.83
CA LEU A 439 0.20 -17.08 -3.54
C LEU A 439 -0.39 -17.23 -4.95
N LEU A 440 0.24 -16.61 -5.93
CA LEU A 440 -0.25 -16.55 -7.30
C LEU A 440 0.63 -17.35 -8.23
N PHE A 441 0.00 -18.09 -9.13
CA PHE A 441 0.59 -18.66 -10.32
C PHE A 441 0.09 -17.86 -11.53
N SER A 442 1.03 -17.31 -12.30
CA SER A 442 0.74 -16.38 -13.39
C SER A 442 1.30 -16.90 -14.71
N TRP A 443 0.51 -16.76 -15.78
CA TRP A 443 0.87 -17.16 -17.14
C TRP A 443 0.30 -16.18 -18.16
N GLY A 444 0.73 -16.27 -19.37
CA GLY A 444 0.36 -15.37 -20.47
C GLY A 444 1.57 -14.56 -20.95
N GLY A 445 1.46 -13.98 -22.13
CA GLY A 445 2.60 -13.35 -22.78
C GLY A 445 3.62 -14.36 -23.30
N ASN A 446 4.78 -13.84 -23.72
CA ASN A 446 5.81 -14.65 -24.40
C ASN A 446 6.96 -15.07 -23.48
N GLU A 447 6.90 -14.77 -22.17
CA GLU A 447 8.04 -14.88 -21.23
C GLU A 447 7.87 -15.99 -20.17
N GLY A 448 6.87 -16.86 -20.35
CA GLY A 448 6.70 -18.02 -19.49
C GLY A 448 5.73 -17.84 -18.33
N THR A 449 6.01 -18.55 -17.23
CA THR A 449 5.14 -18.58 -16.04
C THR A 449 5.91 -18.13 -14.82
N HIS A 450 5.24 -17.42 -13.92
CA HIS A 450 5.80 -16.94 -12.66
C HIS A 450 4.95 -17.36 -11.47
N THR A 451 5.60 -17.71 -10.37
CA THR A 451 4.94 -17.89 -9.07
C THR A 451 5.32 -16.72 -8.17
N ILE A 452 4.32 -16.03 -7.65
CA ILE A 452 4.48 -14.81 -6.88
C ILE A 452 3.86 -15.01 -5.51
N VAL A 453 4.58 -14.59 -4.47
CA VAL A 453 4.03 -14.42 -3.13
C VAL A 453 3.96 -12.92 -2.85
N ASN A 454 2.77 -12.43 -2.61
CA ASN A 454 2.55 -11.03 -2.25
C ASN A 454 1.86 -10.94 -0.89
N VAL A 455 2.29 -9.99 -0.09
CA VAL A 455 1.68 -9.68 1.21
C VAL A 455 1.08 -8.29 1.12
N ASN A 456 -0.16 -8.15 1.57
CA ASN A 456 -0.80 -6.84 1.63
C ASN A 456 0.02 -5.91 2.54
N ASN A 457 0.47 -4.79 2.01
CA ASN A 457 1.35 -3.84 2.72
C ASN A 457 0.71 -3.25 3.99
N SER A 458 -0.61 -3.38 4.17
CA SER A 458 -1.30 -2.96 5.40
C SER A 458 -0.88 -3.76 6.64
N LEU A 459 -0.34 -4.99 6.47
CA LEU A 459 0.17 -5.81 7.59
C LEU A 459 1.48 -5.27 8.20
N LEU A 460 2.25 -4.50 7.45
CA LEU A 460 3.59 -4.08 7.87
C LEU A 460 3.62 -2.76 8.63
N GLY A 461 2.45 -2.22 9.01
CA GLY A 461 2.30 -1.08 9.91
C GLY A 461 3.23 0.08 9.59
N GLY A 462 3.02 0.79 8.49
CA GLY A 462 3.86 1.91 8.12
C GLY A 462 3.08 3.20 7.94
N SER A 463 3.71 4.34 8.19
CA SER A 463 3.20 5.64 7.75
C SER A 463 3.10 5.66 6.23
N ALA A 464 2.15 6.42 5.68
CA ALA A 464 2.09 6.66 4.25
C ALA A 464 3.43 7.25 3.80
N ARG A 465 4.12 6.55 2.91
CA ARG A 465 5.42 6.94 2.38
C ARG A 465 5.25 7.68 1.07
N PRO A 466 6.15 8.61 0.74
CA PRO A 466 6.14 9.19 -0.59
C PRO A 466 6.40 8.09 -1.63
N SER A 467 5.64 8.13 -2.73
CA SER A 467 5.89 7.27 -3.89
C SER A 467 7.27 7.58 -4.48
N LEU A 468 7.97 6.57 -4.94
CA LEU A 468 9.24 6.71 -5.67
C LEU A 468 9.03 7.16 -7.13
N PHE A 469 7.77 7.35 -7.55
CA PHE A 469 7.40 7.87 -8.87
C PHE A 469 6.60 9.17 -8.80
#